data_6f81a53990fbb31398ed9de3f5ddc280
#
_entry.id   6f81a53990fbb31398ed9de3f5ddc280
#
_cell.length_a   1.000
_cell.length_b   1.000
_cell.length_c   1.000
_cell.angle_alpha   90.00
_cell.angle_beta   90.00
_cell.angle_gamma   90.00
#
_symmetry.space_group_name_H-M   'P 1'
#
loop_
_entity.id
_entity.type
_entity.pdbx_description
1 polymer ?
#
loop_
_entity_poly.entity_id
_entity_poly.type
_entity_poly.pdbx_seq_one_letter_code
_entity_poly.pdbx_strand_id
1 'polypeptide(L)'
;MRVLLLHNTQHDLPAVESVLMARGYNVRSVPANALTLQDEIERWNPELILIASDDAARDVMEQVCVVSQFRERPIVVFTENDDPIAMRSAMQARVSAYVVAGLNTKRLRSVIDVALERFKLDQQEFAHLAEARRLAQQKSGGERAIAQAKALLRRRGMSEPDAYALLRSQAMQARCSMAEVAERVLVNSGA
;
A
#
# COMPACT_ATOMS: atom_id res chain seq x y z
N MET A 1 -12.80 16.08 -5.89
CA MET A 1 -11.76 15.06 -6.15
C MET A 1 -10.85 15.55 -7.27
N ARG A 2 -9.52 15.51 -7.06
CA ARG A 2 -8.51 15.87 -8.06
C ARG A 2 -8.15 14.63 -8.87
N VAL A 3 -8.24 14.74 -10.20
CA VAL A 3 -8.01 13.64 -11.14
C VAL A 3 -6.85 14.01 -12.05
N LEU A 4 -5.79 13.23 -12.03
CA LEU A 4 -4.70 13.34 -12.99
C LEU A 4 -4.99 12.40 -14.17
N LEU A 5 -5.14 12.96 -15.36
CA LEU A 5 -5.33 12.24 -16.60
C LEU A 5 -4.02 12.23 -17.38
N LEU A 6 -3.39 11.06 -17.43
CA LEU A 6 -2.20 10.82 -18.23
C LEU A 6 -2.62 10.28 -19.59
N HIS A 7 -2.13 10.88 -20.65
CA HIS A 7 -2.48 10.47 -22.00
C HIS A 7 -1.29 10.56 -22.95
N ASN A 8 -1.26 9.67 -23.92
CA ASN A 8 -0.43 9.75 -25.12
C ASN A 8 -1.27 9.70 -26.42
N THR A 9 -2.58 9.72 -26.26
CA THR A 9 -3.54 9.89 -27.35
C THR A 9 -4.15 11.29 -27.32
N GLN A 10 -4.51 11.81 -28.49
CA GLN A 10 -5.25 13.08 -28.61
C GLN A 10 -6.74 12.84 -28.88
N HIS A 11 -7.16 11.58 -29.03
CA HIS A 11 -8.54 11.24 -29.32
C HIS A 11 -9.41 11.41 -28.08
N ASP A 12 -10.52 12.12 -28.25
CA ASP A 12 -11.59 12.29 -27.26
C ASP A 12 -11.23 12.92 -25.90
N LEU A 13 -10.01 13.42 -25.68
CA LEU A 13 -9.61 14.06 -24.42
C LEU A 13 -10.58 15.17 -23.98
N PRO A 14 -10.99 16.12 -24.84
CA PRO A 14 -11.94 17.18 -24.43
C PRO A 14 -13.28 16.64 -23.95
N ALA A 15 -13.76 15.56 -24.57
CA ALA A 15 -14.99 14.90 -24.19
C ALA A 15 -14.87 14.23 -22.81
N VAL A 16 -13.74 13.57 -22.55
CA VAL A 16 -13.44 12.94 -21.26
C VAL A 16 -13.31 13.98 -20.16
N GLU A 17 -12.53 15.01 -20.38
CA GLU A 17 -12.38 16.12 -19.43
C GLU A 17 -13.74 16.75 -19.11
N SER A 18 -14.57 17.01 -20.12
CA SER A 18 -15.90 17.55 -19.95
C SER A 18 -16.78 16.66 -19.06
N VAL A 19 -16.76 15.35 -19.30
CA VAL A 19 -17.52 14.38 -18.48
C VAL A 19 -17.01 14.34 -17.04
N LEU A 20 -15.72 14.41 -16.81
CA LEU A 20 -15.13 14.44 -15.47
C LEU A 20 -15.44 15.75 -14.74
N MET A 21 -15.31 16.88 -15.43
CA MET A 21 -15.63 18.20 -14.89
C MET A 21 -17.12 18.36 -14.57
N ALA A 22 -18.00 17.83 -15.41
CA ALA A 22 -19.44 17.83 -15.17
C ALA A 22 -19.82 17.05 -13.89
N ARG A 23 -18.93 16.20 -13.38
CA ARG A 23 -19.09 15.51 -12.09
C ARG A 23 -18.48 16.26 -10.90
N GLY A 24 -17.98 17.45 -11.13
CA GLY A 24 -17.31 18.25 -10.10
C GLY A 24 -15.89 17.80 -9.81
N TYR A 25 -15.26 17.02 -10.72
CA TYR A 25 -13.86 16.67 -10.57
C TYR A 25 -12.97 17.81 -11.09
N ASN A 26 -11.89 18.06 -10.38
CA ASN A 26 -10.85 18.96 -10.84
C ASN A 26 -9.83 18.13 -11.62
N VAL A 27 -9.79 18.31 -12.94
CA VAL A 27 -9.02 17.49 -13.87
C VAL A 27 -7.79 18.23 -14.32
N ARG A 28 -6.67 17.56 -14.28
CA ARG A 28 -5.42 17.98 -14.89
C ARG A 28 -4.97 16.92 -15.88
N SER A 29 -4.89 17.28 -17.13
CA SER A 29 -4.40 16.41 -18.21
C SER A 29 -2.94 16.72 -18.48
N VAL A 30 -2.13 15.69 -18.58
CA VAL A 30 -0.72 15.79 -18.92
C VAL A 30 -0.33 14.67 -19.88
N PRO A 31 0.58 14.95 -20.83
CA PRO A 31 1.16 13.89 -21.65
C PRO A 31 1.84 12.85 -20.75
N ALA A 32 1.70 11.60 -21.11
CA ALA A 32 2.33 10.49 -20.41
C ALA A 32 3.85 10.49 -20.70
N ASN A 33 4.56 11.37 -20.01
CA ASN A 33 6.01 11.45 -20.08
C ASN A 33 6.60 11.06 -18.72
N ALA A 34 7.34 9.97 -18.69
CA ALA A 34 7.91 9.42 -17.46
C ALA A 34 8.82 10.42 -16.71
N LEU A 35 9.48 11.33 -17.42
CA LEU A 35 10.42 12.29 -16.80
C LEU A 35 9.75 13.37 -15.94
N THR A 36 8.49 13.71 -16.22
CA THR A 36 7.75 14.77 -15.51
C THR A 36 6.63 14.23 -14.62
N LEU A 37 6.33 12.96 -14.75
CA LEU A 37 5.17 12.34 -14.12
C LEU A 37 5.24 12.35 -12.59
N GLN A 38 6.39 12.06 -12.03
CA GLN A 38 6.60 12.09 -10.59
C GLN A 38 6.38 13.49 -10.03
N ASP A 39 6.99 14.50 -10.64
CA ASP A 39 6.83 15.90 -10.23
C ASP A 39 5.38 16.36 -10.30
N GLU A 40 4.65 15.94 -11.33
CA GLU A 40 3.23 16.27 -11.49
C GLU A 40 2.37 15.62 -10.40
N ILE A 41 2.64 14.38 -10.06
CA ILE A 41 1.92 13.67 -8.98
C ILE A 41 2.20 14.33 -7.63
N GLU A 42 3.44 14.68 -7.33
CA GLU A 42 3.82 15.32 -6.07
C GLU A 42 3.21 16.73 -5.94
N ARG A 43 3.30 17.53 -7.00
CA ARG A 43 2.77 18.91 -6.99
C ARG A 43 1.25 18.98 -6.97
N TRP A 44 0.59 18.16 -7.80
CA TRP A 44 -0.85 18.18 -7.94
C TRP A 44 -1.56 17.41 -6.84
N ASN A 45 -0.89 16.41 -6.27
CA ASN A 45 -1.41 15.50 -5.27
C ASN A 45 -2.82 14.96 -5.65
N PRO A 46 -2.94 14.22 -6.75
CA PRO A 46 -4.21 13.71 -7.25
C PRO A 46 -4.79 12.66 -6.30
N GLU A 47 -6.13 12.57 -6.27
CA GLU A 47 -6.87 11.55 -5.52
C GLU A 47 -7.23 10.35 -6.40
N LEU A 48 -7.10 10.48 -7.72
CA LEU A 48 -7.30 9.43 -8.73
C LEU A 48 -6.35 9.70 -9.90
N ILE A 49 -5.74 8.63 -10.41
CA ILE A 49 -4.92 8.70 -11.61
C ILE A 49 -5.60 7.85 -12.70
N LEU A 50 -5.86 8.48 -13.83
CA LEU A 50 -6.35 7.83 -15.04
C LEU A 50 -5.21 7.81 -16.06
N ILE A 51 -4.97 6.64 -16.65
CA ILE A 51 -4.02 6.46 -17.75
C ILE A 51 -4.81 6.09 -18.98
N ALA A 52 -4.71 6.91 -20.02
CA ALA A 52 -5.32 6.66 -21.33
C ALA A 52 -4.20 6.52 -22.36
N SER A 53 -4.02 5.33 -22.89
CA SER A 53 -2.94 5.05 -23.80
C SER A 53 -3.36 4.07 -24.88
N ASP A 54 -3.12 4.46 -26.12
CA ASP A 54 -3.29 3.60 -27.31
C ASP A 54 -1.96 2.94 -27.72
N ASP A 55 -0.89 3.19 -26.98
CA ASP A 55 0.44 2.68 -27.26
C ASP A 55 0.59 1.18 -26.95
N ALA A 56 1.74 0.66 -27.35
CA ALA A 56 2.13 -0.70 -27.04
C ALA A 56 2.05 -0.98 -25.53
N ALA A 57 1.66 -2.17 -25.18
CA ALA A 57 1.54 -2.63 -23.78
C ALA A 57 2.75 -2.28 -22.89
N ARG A 58 3.95 -2.22 -23.49
CA ARG A 58 5.20 -1.87 -22.83
C ARG A 58 5.18 -0.45 -22.27
N ASP A 59 4.76 0.52 -23.09
CA ASP A 59 4.81 1.94 -22.71
C ASP A 59 3.76 2.25 -21.62
N VAL A 60 2.60 1.63 -21.71
CA VAL A 60 1.57 1.67 -20.66
C VAL A 60 2.13 1.11 -19.34
N MET A 61 2.87 0.00 -19.41
CA MET A 61 3.44 -0.64 -18.23
C MET A 61 4.55 0.19 -17.59
N GLU A 62 5.37 0.88 -18.37
CA GLU A 62 6.36 1.82 -17.81
C GLU A 62 5.66 2.93 -17.03
N GLN A 63 4.60 3.51 -17.56
CA GLN A 63 3.79 4.51 -16.86
C GLN A 63 3.15 3.94 -15.58
N VAL A 64 2.54 2.77 -15.67
CA VAL A 64 1.97 2.08 -14.49
C VAL A 64 3.02 1.83 -13.43
N CYS A 65 4.22 1.38 -13.81
CA CYS A 65 5.30 1.15 -12.86
C CYS A 65 5.73 2.42 -12.12
N VAL A 66 5.85 3.54 -12.83
CA VAL A 66 6.18 4.84 -12.22
C VAL A 66 5.08 5.27 -11.26
N VAL A 67 3.82 5.24 -11.70
CA VAL A 67 2.67 5.69 -10.92
C VAL A 67 2.38 4.76 -9.73
N SER A 68 2.61 3.46 -9.86
CA SER A 68 2.36 2.48 -8.81
C SER A 68 3.24 2.64 -7.56
N GLN A 69 4.34 3.40 -7.67
CA GLN A 69 5.14 3.79 -6.51
C GLN A 69 4.35 4.69 -5.54
N PHE A 70 3.36 5.40 -6.05
CA PHE A 70 2.45 6.26 -5.28
C PHE A 70 1.19 5.50 -4.83
N ARG A 71 1.37 4.42 -4.07
CA ARG A 71 0.34 3.42 -3.67
C ARG A 71 -0.88 3.97 -2.90
N GLU A 72 -0.87 5.22 -2.56
CA GLU A 72 -1.93 5.86 -1.77
C GLU A 72 -3.14 6.28 -2.61
N ARG A 73 -3.14 5.97 -3.93
CA ARG A 73 -4.14 6.46 -4.88
C ARG A 73 -4.63 5.35 -5.80
N PRO A 74 -5.93 5.35 -6.14
CA PRO A 74 -6.45 4.47 -7.18
C PRO A 74 -5.89 4.83 -8.54
N ILE A 75 -5.54 3.81 -9.32
CA ILE A 75 -5.04 3.93 -10.67
C ILE A 75 -5.99 3.18 -11.58
N VAL A 76 -6.45 3.82 -12.65
CA VAL A 76 -7.29 3.22 -13.68
C VAL A 76 -6.59 3.34 -15.03
N VAL A 77 -6.44 2.23 -15.73
CA VAL A 77 -5.86 2.18 -17.05
C VAL A 77 -6.95 1.93 -18.08
N PHE A 78 -6.97 2.75 -19.12
CA PHE A 78 -7.75 2.57 -20.34
C PHE A 78 -6.79 2.38 -21.51
N THR A 79 -6.96 1.30 -22.24
CA THR A 79 -6.12 0.98 -23.40
C THR A 79 -6.95 0.24 -24.45
N GLU A 80 -6.54 0.29 -25.69
CA GLU A 80 -7.08 -0.57 -26.75
C GLU A 80 -6.32 -1.89 -26.86
N ASN A 81 -5.18 -2.00 -26.20
CA ASN A 81 -4.35 -3.19 -26.22
C ASN A 81 -4.90 -4.26 -25.26
N ASP A 82 -5.19 -5.44 -25.80
CA ASP A 82 -5.74 -6.60 -25.09
C ASP A 82 -4.67 -7.63 -24.65
N ASP A 83 -3.38 -7.25 -24.60
CA ASP A 83 -2.31 -8.14 -24.19
C ASP A 83 -2.53 -8.67 -22.75
N PRO A 84 -2.74 -9.99 -22.59
CA PRO A 84 -2.99 -10.58 -21.27
C PRO A 84 -1.78 -10.49 -20.32
N ILE A 85 -0.56 -10.34 -20.84
CA ILE A 85 0.65 -10.21 -20.03
C ILE A 85 0.69 -8.82 -19.42
N ALA A 86 0.43 -7.78 -20.23
CA ALA A 86 0.37 -6.40 -19.74
C ALA A 86 -0.75 -6.24 -18.71
N MET A 87 -1.93 -6.79 -18.95
CA MET A 87 -3.04 -6.76 -18.01
C MET A 87 -2.65 -7.42 -16.66
N ARG A 88 -2.06 -8.62 -16.69
CA ARG A 88 -1.61 -9.29 -15.45
C ARG A 88 -0.56 -8.49 -14.71
N SER A 89 0.40 -7.93 -15.42
CA SER A 89 1.46 -7.10 -14.81
C SER A 89 0.89 -5.84 -14.19
N ALA A 90 -0.07 -5.16 -14.83
CA ALA A 90 -0.78 -4.02 -14.28
C ALA A 90 -1.54 -4.39 -12.99
N MET A 91 -2.23 -5.53 -12.98
CA MET A 91 -2.93 -6.01 -11.78
C MET A 91 -1.95 -6.36 -10.65
N GLN A 92 -0.78 -6.93 -10.95
CA GLN A 92 0.30 -7.15 -9.96
C GLN A 92 0.86 -5.83 -9.41
N ALA A 93 0.95 -4.79 -10.24
CA ALA A 93 1.30 -3.43 -9.83
C ALA A 93 0.16 -2.72 -9.07
N ARG A 94 -0.97 -3.41 -8.83
CA ARG A 94 -2.13 -2.94 -8.05
C ARG A 94 -2.90 -1.80 -8.70
N VAL A 95 -3.04 -1.85 -9.99
CA VAL A 95 -3.98 -1.03 -10.73
C VAL A 95 -5.40 -1.38 -10.27
N SER A 96 -6.19 -0.37 -9.92
CA SER A 96 -7.56 -0.55 -9.41
C SER A 96 -8.55 -1.02 -10.49
N ALA A 97 -8.31 -0.63 -11.73
CA ALA A 97 -9.03 -1.15 -12.89
C ALA A 97 -8.17 -1.07 -14.17
N TYR A 98 -8.26 -2.09 -14.99
CA TYR A 98 -7.65 -2.16 -16.33
C TYR A 98 -8.75 -2.42 -17.34
N VAL A 99 -8.97 -1.48 -18.25
CA VAL A 99 -10.09 -1.49 -19.20
C VAL A 99 -9.54 -1.59 -20.62
N VAL A 100 -9.81 -2.72 -21.24
CA VAL A 100 -9.53 -2.95 -22.66
C VAL A 100 -10.76 -2.52 -23.45
N ALA A 101 -10.76 -1.46 -24.13
CA ALA A 101 -11.74 -0.90 -25.08
C ALA A 101 -11.61 0.63 -25.14
N GLY A 102 -10.41 1.12 -24.83
CA GLY A 102 -10.13 2.54 -24.85
C GLY A 102 -10.94 3.35 -23.83
N LEU A 103 -10.80 4.64 -23.92
CA LEU A 103 -11.44 5.59 -23.02
C LEU A 103 -12.84 5.94 -23.53
N ASN A 104 -13.87 5.27 -23.04
CA ASN A 104 -15.26 5.48 -23.43
C ASN A 104 -16.01 6.32 -22.37
N THR A 105 -16.46 7.49 -22.76
CA THR A 105 -17.17 8.46 -21.88
C THR A 105 -18.42 7.87 -21.23
N LYS A 106 -19.16 6.98 -21.91
CA LYS A 106 -20.39 6.36 -21.38
C LYS A 106 -20.09 5.39 -20.22
N ARG A 107 -18.92 4.74 -20.23
CA ARG A 107 -18.52 3.76 -19.21
C ARG A 107 -17.60 4.37 -18.14
N LEU A 108 -17.04 5.52 -18.41
CA LEU A 108 -16.06 6.19 -17.53
C LEU A 108 -16.54 6.27 -16.08
N ARG A 109 -17.81 6.62 -15.92
CA ARG A 109 -18.45 6.72 -14.59
C ARG A 109 -18.36 5.41 -13.81
N SER A 110 -18.95 4.36 -14.36
CA SER A 110 -19.04 3.07 -13.67
C SER A 110 -17.66 2.46 -13.39
N VAL A 111 -16.72 2.66 -14.31
CA VAL A 111 -15.35 2.19 -14.13
C VAL A 111 -14.67 2.92 -12.96
N ILE A 112 -14.79 4.25 -12.88
CA ILE A 112 -14.22 5.02 -11.79
C ILE A 112 -14.87 4.62 -10.45
N ASP A 113 -16.20 4.52 -10.39
CA ASP A 113 -16.93 4.17 -9.17
C ASP A 113 -16.49 2.78 -8.65
N VAL A 114 -16.36 1.79 -9.55
CA VAL A 114 -15.86 0.44 -9.20
C VAL A 114 -14.39 0.47 -8.77
N ALA A 115 -13.54 1.22 -9.46
CA ALA A 115 -12.14 1.32 -9.14
C ALA A 115 -11.90 1.97 -7.76
N LEU A 116 -12.66 3.01 -7.43
CA LEU A 116 -12.61 3.66 -6.13
C LEU A 116 -13.05 2.72 -5.01
N GLU A 117 -14.11 1.94 -5.23
CA GLU A 117 -14.59 1.00 -4.23
C GLU A 117 -13.60 -0.15 -4.02
N ARG A 118 -13.06 -0.71 -5.10
CA ARG A 118 -12.01 -1.73 -5.04
C ARG A 118 -10.79 -1.23 -4.29
N PHE A 119 -10.34 -0.01 -4.59
CA PHE A 119 -9.19 0.59 -3.90
C PHE A 119 -9.41 0.69 -2.39
N LYS A 120 -10.62 1.09 -1.95
CA LYS A 120 -10.96 1.15 -0.52
C LYS A 120 -10.88 -0.23 0.14
N LEU A 121 -11.42 -1.26 -0.52
CA LEU A 121 -11.37 -2.64 -0.03
C LEU A 121 -9.91 -3.13 0.10
N ASP A 122 -9.10 -2.90 -0.93
CA ASP A 122 -7.69 -3.26 -0.92
C ASP A 122 -6.94 -2.54 0.22
N GLN A 123 -7.20 -1.26 0.47
CA GLN A 123 -6.62 -0.49 1.57
C GLN A 123 -7.00 -1.07 2.95
N GLN A 124 -8.26 -1.46 3.14
CA GLN A 124 -8.73 -2.08 4.38
C GLN A 124 -8.03 -3.43 4.62
N GLU A 125 -7.93 -4.28 3.60
CA GLU A 125 -7.24 -5.56 3.69
C GLU A 125 -5.76 -5.37 4.06
N PHE A 126 -5.09 -4.39 3.46
CA PHE A 126 -3.70 -4.05 3.83
C PHE A 126 -3.55 -3.61 5.27
N ALA A 127 -4.44 -2.74 5.75
CA ALA A 127 -4.42 -2.28 7.12
C ALA A 127 -4.59 -3.47 8.10
N HIS A 128 -5.51 -4.38 7.81
CA HIS A 128 -5.69 -5.58 8.61
C HIS A 128 -4.47 -6.50 8.61
N LEU A 129 -3.88 -6.74 7.44
CA LEU A 129 -2.67 -7.57 7.33
C LEU A 129 -1.46 -6.93 8.03
N ALA A 130 -1.29 -5.62 7.91
CA ALA A 130 -0.23 -4.89 8.60
C ALA A 130 -0.38 -4.99 10.13
N GLU A 131 -1.59 -4.81 10.64
CA GLU A 131 -1.88 -4.93 12.07
C GLU A 131 -1.68 -6.36 12.58
N ALA A 132 -2.14 -7.37 11.84
CA ALA A 132 -1.92 -8.76 12.19
C ALA A 132 -0.41 -9.12 12.23
N ARG A 133 0.37 -8.62 11.28
CA ARG A 133 1.84 -8.77 11.27
C ARG A 133 2.49 -8.08 12.46
N ARG A 134 2.06 -6.87 12.79
CA ARG A 134 2.56 -6.12 13.95
C ARG A 134 2.33 -6.88 15.25
N LEU A 135 1.13 -7.39 15.47
CA LEU A 135 0.77 -8.18 16.63
C LEU A 135 1.57 -9.49 16.73
N ALA A 136 1.75 -10.19 15.61
CA ALA A 136 2.56 -11.41 15.56
C ALA A 136 4.03 -11.14 15.89
N GLN A 137 4.59 -10.03 15.38
CA GLN A 137 5.97 -9.62 15.70
C GLN A 137 6.14 -9.24 17.17
N GLN A 138 5.20 -8.51 17.75
CA GLN A 138 5.22 -8.17 19.17
C GLN A 138 5.19 -9.43 20.04
N LYS A 139 4.31 -10.38 19.72
CA LYS A 139 4.22 -11.66 20.45
C LYS A 139 5.51 -12.44 20.37
N SER A 140 6.07 -12.62 19.18
CA SER A 140 7.33 -13.35 18.98
C SER A 140 8.52 -12.63 19.62
N GLY A 141 8.55 -11.31 19.61
CA GLY A 141 9.55 -10.50 20.30
C GLY A 141 9.50 -10.71 21.82
N GLY A 142 8.30 -10.66 22.40
CA GLY A 142 8.11 -10.92 23.81
C GLY A 142 8.52 -12.33 24.24
N GLU A 143 8.19 -13.34 23.47
CA GLU A 143 8.62 -14.74 23.74
C GLU A 143 10.15 -14.87 23.68
N ARG A 144 10.81 -14.22 22.71
CA ARG A 144 12.28 -14.19 22.62
C ARG A 144 12.91 -13.48 23.82
N ALA A 145 12.40 -12.32 24.23
CA ALA A 145 12.89 -11.60 25.39
C ALA A 145 12.78 -12.44 26.66
N ILE A 146 11.67 -13.13 26.88
CA ILE A 146 11.48 -14.05 28.02
C ILE A 146 12.51 -15.19 27.95
N ALA A 147 12.71 -15.82 26.80
CA ALA A 147 13.67 -16.90 26.64
C ALA A 147 15.11 -16.43 26.93
N GLN A 148 15.50 -15.25 26.43
CA GLN A 148 16.82 -14.66 26.66
C GLN A 148 17.03 -14.28 28.12
N ALA A 149 16.05 -13.67 28.77
CA ALA A 149 16.11 -13.32 30.18
C ALA A 149 16.25 -14.57 31.07
N LYS A 150 15.48 -15.63 30.77
CA LYS A 150 15.64 -16.93 31.45
C LYS A 150 17.04 -17.52 31.27
N ALA A 151 17.59 -17.50 30.05
CA ALA A 151 18.94 -17.97 29.76
C ALA A 151 19.99 -17.17 30.55
N LEU A 152 19.82 -15.86 30.67
CA LEU A 152 20.69 -14.97 31.44
C LEU A 152 20.64 -15.30 32.94
N LEU A 153 19.45 -15.44 33.51
CA LEU A 153 19.26 -15.79 34.93
C LEU A 153 19.84 -17.16 35.25
N ARG A 154 19.73 -18.13 34.34
CA ARG A 154 20.38 -19.44 34.46
C ARG A 154 21.91 -19.34 34.48
N ARG A 155 22.53 -18.48 33.67
CA ARG A 155 23.98 -18.22 33.72
C ARG A 155 24.42 -17.62 35.07
N ARG A 156 23.51 -16.96 35.79
CA ARG A 156 23.74 -16.43 37.15
C ARG A 156 23.44 -17.44 38.26
N GLY A 157 23.22 -18.72 37.90
CA GLY A 157 23.06 -19.81 38.86
C GLY A 157 21.60 -20.15 39.22
N MET A 158 20.62 -19.52 38.60
CA MET A 158 19.21 -19.88 38.86
C MET A 158 18.77 -21.13 38.12
N SER A 159 17.87 -21.89 38.71
CA SER A 159 17.18 -22.95 37.95
C SER A 159 16.18 -22.39 36.96
N GLU A 160 15.78 -23.13 35.95
CA GLU A 160 14.77 -22.64 34.97
C GLU A 160 13.41 -22.35 35.61
N PRO A 161 12.87 -23.19 36.51
CA PRO A 161 11.66 -22.88 37.26
C PRO A 161 11.74 -21.59 38.07
N ASP A 162 12.88 -21.37 38.75
CA ASP A 162 13.09 -20.18 39.58
C ASP A 162 13.18 -18.91 38.72
N ALA A 163 13.89 -18.97 37.60
CA ALA A 163 13.97 -17.87 36.63
C ALA A 163 12.58 -17.49 36.10
N TYR A 164 11.75 -18.48 35.77
CA TYR A 164 10.39 -18.23 35.34
C TYR A 164 9.51 -17.63 36.47
N ALA A 165 9.58 -18.18 37.66
CA ALA A 165 8.85 -17.71 38.83
C ALA A 165 9.22 -16.25 39.19
N LEU A 166 10.53 -15.90 39.08
CA LEU A 166 11.02 -14.53 39.31
C LEU A 166 10.41 -13.56 38.27
N LEU A 167 10.51 -13.86 36.98
CA LEU A 167 9.96 -12.99 35.94
C LEU A 167 8.43 -12.81 36.11
N ARG A 168 7.71 -13.88 36.45
CA ARG A 168 6.27 -13.84 36.69
C ARG A 168 5.90 -13.00 37.92
N SER A 169 6.62 -13.18 39.04
CA SER A 169 6.39 -12.42 40.26
C SER A 169 6.62 -10.91 40.03
N GLN A 170 7.70 -10.56 39.35
CA GLN A 170 8.00 -9.16 39.05
C GLN A 170 6.95 -8.57 38.08
N ALA A 171 6.46 -9.31 37.11
CA ALA A 171 5.38 -8.89 36.21
C ALA A 171 4.10 -8.58 36.97
N MET A 172 3.74 -9.45 37.91
CA MET A 172 2.55 -9.26 38.77
C MET A 172 2.70 -8.04 39.67
N GLN A 173 3.85 -7.87 40.32
CA GLN A 173 4.14 -6.71 41.20
C GLN A 173 4.15 -5.39 40.42
N ALA A 174 4.75 -5.38 39.24
CA ALA A 174 4.83 -4.19 38.38
C ALA A 174 3.57 -3.95 37.54
N ARG A 175 2.56 -4.85 37.59
CA ARG A 175 1.35 -4.80 36.76
C ARG A 175 1.66 -4.66 35.26
N CYS A 176 2.68 -5.36 34.80
CA CYS A 176 3.11 -5.34 33.40
C CYS A 176 3.27 -6.76 32.86
N SER A 177 3.53 -6.90 31.55
CA SER A 177 3.74 -8.21 30.93
C SER A 177 5.09 -8.82 31.34
N MET A 178 5.17 -10.16 31.30
CA MET A 178 6.43 -10.87 31.49
C MET A 178 7.49 -10.48 30.45
N ALA A 179 7.07 -10.11 29.25
CA ALA A 179 7.98 -9.65 28.20
C ALA A 179 8.65 -8.33 28.57
N GLU A 180 7.90 -7.37 29.08
CA GLU A 180 8.44 -6.07 29.54
C GLU A 180 9.42 -6.25 30.71
N VAL A 181 9.14 -7.16 31.65
CA VAL A 181 10.08 -7.50 32.72
C VAL A 181 11.34 -8.13 32.15
N ALA A 182 11.20 -9.05 31.21
CA ALA A 182 12.32 -9.70 30.55
C ALA A 182 13.24 -8.70 29.84
N GLU A 183 12.67 -7.75 29.13
CA GLU A 183 13.42 -6.66 28.48
C GLU A 183 14.20 -5.81 29.50
N ARG A 184 13.57 -5.44 30.62
CA ARG A 184 14.26 -4.70 31.72
C ARG A 184 15.42 -5.51 32.29
N VAL A 185 15.24 -6.80 32.51
CA VAL A 185 16.31 -7.71 32.99
C VAL A 185 17.46 -7.76 31.99
N LEU A 186 17.19 -7.78 30.71
CA LEU A 186 18.20 -7.79 29.65
C LEU A 186 18.95 -6.45 29.57
N VAL A 187 18.25 -5.34 29.63
CA VAL A 187 18.85 -3.99 29.60
C VAL A 187 19.74 -3.75 30.82
N ASN A 188 19.28 -4.11 32.02
CA ASN A 188 20.03 -3.95 33.25
C ASN A 188 21.24 -4.89 33.38
N SER A 189 21.39 -5.81 32.43
CA SER A 189 22.48 -6.80 32.43
C SER A 189 23.54 -6.54 31.38
N GLY A 190 23.33 -5.54 30.53
CA GLY A 190 24.26 -5.09 29.50
C GLY A 190 25.10 -3.87 29.90
N ALA A 191 25.01 -3.45 31.14
CA ALA A 191 25.82 -2.39 31.74
C ALA A 191 27.01 -2.96 32.53
#